data_a65a641a9c241d55c956c242039674d7
#
_entry.id   a65a641a9c241d55c956c242039674d7
#
_cell.length_a   1.000
_cell.length_b   1.000
_cell.length_c   1.000
_cell.angle_alpha   90.00
_cell.angle_beta   90.00
_cell.angle_gamma   90.00
#
_symmetry.space_group_name_H-M   'P 1'
#
loop_
_entity.id
_entity.type
_entity.pdbx_description
1 polymer ?
#
loop_
_entity_poly.entity_id
_entity_poly.type
_entity_poly.pdbx_seq_one_letter_code
_entity_poly.pdbx_strand_id
1 'polypeptide(L)'
;AVRSFGAKILLHGDNYNESSKKASSIAKQKKMELIHAFDDPMTIAGQGTIGKEILDAEDNLDAVFVPVGGGGLLAGVSAWIAQQKKKVKIYGVEVDDSACLTEAVKANKRVKLREVGLFADGVAVDQIGLHTFDVIKECVDGVITVSIDELCAAVKDIFEDTRILSEPAGALALAGLKKYASKMSNKKLLAISSGANLNFERLNYIVERSEVGENREKLLSIQIPEKPGSFLKLCRVFGRSQITEFNYRFCLLYTSPSPRD
;
A
#
# COMPACT_ATOMS: atom_id res chain seq x y z
N ALA A 1 -1.10 16.26 -16.08
CA ALA A 1 0.16 15.65 -16.51
C ALA A 1 0.00 14.87 -17.83
N VAL A 2 -0.76 13.76 -17.94
CA VAL A 2 -0.82 12.88 -19.14
C VAL A 2 -1.25 13.62 -20.41
N ARG A 3 -2.20 14.56 -20.34
CA ARG A 3 -2.61 15.36 -21.50
C ARG A 3 -1.50 16.24 -22.07
N SER A 4 -0.59 16.73 -21.24
CA SER A 4 0.52 17.60 -21.69
C SER A 4 1.53 16.85 -22.59
N PHE A 5 1.51 15.50 -22.55
CA PHE A 5 2.29 14.67 -23.45
C PHE A 5 1.55 14.28 -24.75
N GLY A 6 0.40 14.91 -25.04
CA GLY A 6 -0.38 14.67 -26.27
C GLY A 6 -1.22 13.38 -26.25
N ALA A 7 -1.28 12.67 -25.14
CA ALA A 7 -2.05 11.43 -25.03
C ALA A 7 -3.57 11.69 -24.97
N LYS A 8 -4.35 10.83 -25.62
CA LYS A 8 -5.81 10.80 -25.47
C LYS A 8 -6.17 10.06 -24.20
N ILE A 9 -6.91 10.72 -23.31
CA ILE A 9 -7.35 10.13 -22.04
C ILE A 9 -8.79 9.70 -22.14
N LEU A 10 -9.07 8.48 -21.71
CA LEU A 10 -10.41 7.94 -21.49
C LEU A 10 -10.55 7.55 -20.03
N LEU A 11 -11.42 8.24 -19.29
CA LEU A 11 -11.78 7.86 -17.93
C LEU A 11 -12.90 6.83 -17.97
N HIS A 12 -12.77 5.73 -17.24
CA HIS A 12 -13.76 4.66 -17.19
C HIS A 12 -13.64 3.83 -15.92
N GLY A 13 -14.77 3.62 -15.24
CA GLY A 13 -14.86 2.80 -14.02
C GLY A 13 -14.32 3.49 -12.78
N ASP A 14 -14.57 2.85 -11.64
CA ASP A 14 -14.21 3.35 -10.30
C ASP A 14 -12.94 2.69 -9.74
N ASN A 15 -12.40 1.69 -10.45
CA ASN A 15 -11.20 0.96 -10.04
C ASN A 15 -10.35 0.52 -11.24
N TYR A 16 -9.13 0.06 -10.92
CA TYR A 16 -8.16 -0.40 -11.94
C TYR A 16 -8.73 -1.50 -12.84
N ASN A 17 -9.45 -2.47 -12.30
CA ASN A 17 -9.92 -3.63 -13.06
C ASN A 17 -10.94 -3.26 -14.14
N GLU A 18 -11.82 -2.31 -13.86
CA GLU A 18 -12.81 -1.81 -14.83
C GLU A 18 -12.11 -1.05 -15.94
N SER A 19 -11.17 -0.18 -15.60
CA SER A 19 -10.34 0.56 -16.57
C SER A 19 -9.52 -0.39 -17.44
N SER A 20 -8.90 -1.42 -16.88
CA SER A 20 -8.08 -2.41 -17.58
C SER A 20 -8.91 -3.24 -18.57
N LYS A 21 -10.11 -3.71 -18.15
CA LYS A 21 -11.04 -4.40 -19.05
C LYS A 21 -11.46 -3.54 -20.21
N LYS A 22 -11.76 -2.27 -19.96
CA LYS A 22 -12.13 -1.30 -21.01
C LYS A 22 -10.97 -1.06 -21.98
N ALA A 23 -9.76 -0.88 -21.46
CA ALA A 23 -8.55 -0.69 -22.26
C ALA A 23 -8.32 -1.91 -23.18
N SER A 24 -8.40 -3.13 -22.63
CA SER A 24 -8.28 -4.38 -23.40
C SER A 24 -9.33 -4.51 -24.52
N SER A 25 -10.57 -4.13 -24.22
CA SER A 25 -11.65 -4.12 -25.22
C SER A 25 -11.37 -3.14 -26.36
N ILE A 26 -10.92 -1.92 -26.03
CA ILE A 26 -10.58 -0.89 -27.03
C ILE A 26 -9.39 -1.31 -27.88
N ALA A 27 -8.35 -1.86 -27.24
CA ALA A 27 -7.16 -2.33 -27.94
C ALA A 27 -7.51 -3.39 -29.00
N LYS A 28 -8.33 -4.39 -28.63
CA LYS A 28 -8.85 -5.40 -29.56
C LYS A 28 -9.67 -4.79 -30.69
N GLN A 29 -10.62 -3.91 -30.36
CA GLN A 29 -11.51 -3.30 -31.35
C GLN A 29 -10.75 -2.43 -32.36
N LYS A 30 -9.76 -1.68 -31.90
CA LYS A 30 -8.99 -0.75 -32.72
C LYS A 30 -7.67 -1.32 -33.24
N LYS A 31 -7.39 -2.61 -32.98
CA LYS A 31 -6.12 -3.29 -33.32
C LYS A 31 -4.89 -2.52 -32.83
N MET A 32 -4.96 -2.04 -31.59
CA MET A 32 -3.87 -1.33 -30.91
C MET A 32 -3.09 -2.30 -30.05
N GLU A 33 -1.78 -2.04 -29.91
CA GLU A 33 -0.97 -2.75 -28.91
C GLU A 33 -1.39 -2.33 -27.50
N LEU A 34 -1.56 -3.30 -26.60
CA LEU A 34 -1.86 -3.08 -25.20
C LEU A 34 -0.59 -3.30 -24.39
N ILE A 35 -0.03 -2.22 -23.87
CA ILE A 35 1.07 -2.31 -22.91
C ILE A 35 0.46 -2.51 -21.52
N HIS A 36 0.63 -3.71 -20.95
CA HIS A 36 0.09 -4.04 -19.64
C HIS A 36 0.87 -3.31 -18.54
N ALA A 37 0.17 -2.82 -17.51
CA ALA A 37 0.78 -2.01 -16.47
C ALA A 37 1.83 -2.77 -15.64
N PHE A 38 1.73 -4.09 -15.51
CA PHE A 38 2.64 -4.91 -14.71
C PHE A 38 2.82 -6.35 -15.21
N ASP A 39 1.81 -6.98 -15.84
CA ASP A 39 1.81 -8.41 -16.17
C ASP A 39 2.16 -8.65 -17.64
N ASP A 40 3.33 -8.20 -18.01
CA ASP A 40 3.92 -8.34 -19.33
C ASP A 40 5.44 -8.54 -19.20
N PRO A 41 6.05 -9.51 -19.91
CA PRO A 41 7.48 -9.79 -19.80
C PRO A 41 8.39 -8.59 -20.07
N MET A 42 8.04 -7.73 -21.04
CA MET A 42 8.84 -6.54 -21.36
C MET A 42 8.68 -5.46 -20.30
N THR A 43 7.47 -5.30 -19.75
CA THR A 43 7.22 -4.40 -18.62
C THR A 43 8.01 -4.85 -17.40
N ILE A 44 7.98 -6.15 -17.06
CA ILE A 44 8.75 -6.75 -15.97
C ILE A 44 10.26 -6.52 -16.16
N ALA A 45 10.77 -6.78 -17.37
CA ALA A 45 12.17 -6.57 -17.71
C ALA A 45 12.59 -5.10 -17.54
N GLY A 46 11.71 -4.16 -17.98
CA GLY A 46 11.92 -2.73 -17.76
C GLY A 46 12.04 -2.35 -16.26
N GLN A 47 11.23 -2.96 -15.39
CA GLN A 47 11.34 -2.75 -13.94
C GLN A 47 12.63 -3.36 -13.36
N GLY A 48 13.21 -4.36 -14.01
CA GLY A 48 14.49 -4.96 -13.62
C GLY A 48 15.66 -3.97 -13.67
N THR A 49 15.58 -2.91 -14.46
CA THR A 49 16.61 -1.85 -14.51
C THR A 49 16.82 -1.19 -13.15
N ILE A 50 15.77 -1.08 -12.32
CA ILE A 50 15.87 -0.58 -10.95
C ILE A 50 16.73 -1.50 -10.10
N GLY A 51 16.60 -2.81 -10.25
CA GLY A 51 17.48 -3.79 -9.58
C GLY A 51 18.95 -3.62 -9.96
N LYS A 52 19.22 -3.30 -11.23
CA LYS A 52 20.57 -2.98 -11.69
C LYS A 52 21.08 -1.71 -11.02
N GLU A 53 20.35 -0.62 -11.07
CA GLU A 53 20.71 0.67 -10.47
C GLU A 53 20.99 0.54 -8.97
N ILE A 54 20.15 -0.24 -8.24
CA ILE A 54 20.38 -0.52 -6.82
C ILE A 54 21.73 -1.19 -6.59
N LEU A 55 22.06 -2.23 -7.34
CA LEU A 55 23.33 -2.96 -7.17
C LEU A 55 24.54 -2.19 -7.65
N ASP A 56 24.39 -1.30 -8.60
CA ASP A 56 25.44 -0.39 -9.06
C ASP A 56 25.76 0.69 -8.00
N ALA A 57 24.72 1.15 -7.28
CA ALA A 57 24.87 2.17 -6.24
C ALA A 57 25.36 1.61 -4.89
N GLU A 58 24.92 0.41 -4.51
CA GLU A 58 25.27 -0.21 -3.23
C GLU A 58 25.32 -1.74 -3.39
N ASP A 59 26.49 -2.31 -3.28
CA ASP A 59 26.71 -3.74 -3.51
C ASP A 59 26.67 -4.60 -2.24
N ASN A 60 26.66 -3.98 -1.05
CA ASN A 60 26.67 -4.64 0.25
C ASN A 60 25.30 -4.59 0.97
N LEU A 61 24.22 -4.72 0.22
CA LEU A 61 22.87 -4.77 0.78
C LEU A 61 22.57 -6.13 1.42
N ASP A 62 21.91 -6.11 2.57
CA ASP A 62 21.36 -7.30 3.21
C ASP A 62 19.94 -7.59 2.75
N ALA A 63 19.11 -6.55 2.54
CA ALA A 63 17.76 -6.71 2.04
C ALA A 63 17.22 -5.51 1.27
N VAL A 64 16.30 -5.78 0.33
CA VAL A 64 15.55 -4.79 -0.45
C VAL A 64 14.05 -5.02 -0.22
N PHE A 65 13.34 -3.92 0.06
CA PHE A 65 11.88 -3.90 0.25
C PHE A 65 11.23 -3.21 -0.95
N VAL A 66 10.24 -3.87 -1.54
CA VAL A 66 9.62 -3.45 -2.80
C VAL A 66 8.10 -3.39 -2.63
N PRO A 67 7.43 -2.27 -2.98
CA PRO A 67 5.97 -2.17 -2.91
C PRO A 67 5.31 -3.06 -3.94
N VAL A 68 4.18 -3.68 -3.58
CA VAL A 68 3.49 -4.66 -4.44
C VAL A 68 2.04 -4.26 -4.66
N GLY A 69 1.68 -4.09 -5.92
CA GLY A 69 0.33 -4.16 -6.44
C GLY A 69 0.18 -5.40 -7.31
N GLY A 70 0.23 -5.26 -8.64
CA GLY A 70 0.22 -6.38 -9.58
C GLY A 70 1.53 -7.17 -9.68
N GLY A 71 2.59 -6.76 -9.00
CA GLY A 71 3.85 -7.49 -8.86
C GLY A 71 4.94 -7.17 -9.90
N GLY A 72 4.68 -6.27 -10.86
CA GLY A 72 5.64 -5.97 -11.94
C GLY A 72 6.99 -5.47 -11.45
N LEU A 73 6.99 -4.50 -10.54
CA LEU A 73 8.20 -3.96 -9.94
C LEU A 73 8.96 -5.02 -9.13
N LEU A 74 8.25 -5.74 -8.25
CA LEU A 74 8.86 -6.79 -7.44
C LEU A 74 9.47 -7.90 -8.30
N ALA A 75 8.74 -8.37 -9.34
CA ALA A 75 9.22 -9.39 -10.26
C ALA A 75 10.48 -8.94 -11.01
N GLY A 76 10.48 -7.72 -11.57
CA GLY A 76 11.62 -7.21 -12.31
C GLY A 76 12.88 -7.03 -11.45
N VAL A 77 12.73 -6.36 -10.30
CA VAL A 77 13.84 -6.13 -9.36
C VAL A 77 14.39 -7.45 -8.83
N SER A 78 13.51 -8.38 -8.41
CA SER A 78 13.93 -9.66 -7.85
C SER A 78 14.62 -10.54 -8.89
N ALA A 79 14.11 -10.63 -10.10
CA ALA A 79 14.74 -11.39 -11.19
C ALA A 79 16.16 -10.90 -11.49
N TRP A 80 16.35 -9.58 -11.55
CA TRP A 80 17.67 -9.01 -11.80
C TRP A 80 18.65 -9.33 -10.66
N ILE A 81 18.26 -9.06 -9.41
CA ILE A 81 19.12 -9.28 -8.25
C ILE A 81 19.49 -10.76 -8.10
N ALA A 82 18.52 -11.67 -8.28
CA ALA A 82 18.75 -13.11 -8.19
C ALA A 82 19.77 -13.62 -9.22
N GLN A 83 19.74 -13.09 -10.45
CA GLN A 83 20.71 -13.43 -11.52
C GLN A 83 22.15 -13.01 -11.17
N GLN A 84 22.33 -11.99 -10.38
CA GLN A 84 23.66 -11.52 -9.96
C GLN A 84 24.29 -12.42 -8.87
N LYS A 85 23.64 -13.49 -8.45
CA LYS A 85 24.08 -14.43 -7.41
C LYS A 85 24.42 -13.76 -6.08
N LYS A 86 23.90 -12.58 -5.81
CA LYS A 86 24.10 -11.87 -4.55
C LYS A 86 23.14 -12.39 -3.49
N LYS A 87 23.61 -12.48 -2.26
CA LYS A 87 22.82 -12.95 -1.09
C LYS A 87 21.94 -11.83 -0.52
N VAL A 88 21.39 -10.97 -1.36
CA VAL A 88 20.46 -9.90 -0.97
C VAL A 88 19.08 -10.50 -0.82
N LYS A 89 18.46 -10.33 0.34
CA LYS A 89 17.08 -10.76 0.55
C LYS A 89 16.10 -9.77 -0.05
N ILE A 90 15.01 -10.28 -0.61
CA ILE A 90 14.00 -9.46 -1.27
C ILE A 90 12.65 -9.69 -0.63
N TYR A 91 12.03 -8.62 -0.17
CA TYR A 91 10.71 -8.65 0.45
C TYR A 91 9.71 -7.80 -0.32
N GLY A 92 8.59 -8.42 -0.70
CA GLY A 92 7.43 -7.68 -1.18
C GLY A 92 6.68 -7.05 0.00
N VAL A 93 6.14 -5.85 -0.18
CA VAL A 93 5.34 -5.17 0.84
C VAL A 93 3.98 -4.83 0.27
N GLU A 94 2.92 -5.24 0.97
CA GLU A 94 1.51 -4.99 0.62
C GLU A 94 0.78 -4.29 1.77
N VAL A 95 -0.30 -3.58 1.43
CA VAL A 95 -1.27 -3.11 2.44
C VAL A 95 -2.21 -4.27 2.78
N ASP A 96 -2.59 -4.41 4.04
CA ASP A 96 -3.41 -5.51 4.54
C ASP A 96 -4.79 -5.62 3.87
N ASP A 97 -5.37 -4.49 3.44
CA ASP A 97 -6.65 -4.43 2.73
C ASP A 97 -6.57 -4.70 1.21
N SER A 98 -5.36 -4.91 0.68
CA SER A 98 -5.12 -5.19 -0.75
C SER A 98 -4.01 -6.24 -0.97
N ALA A 99 -3.84 -7.17 -0.03
CA ALA A 99 -2.75 -8.14 0.05
C ALA A 99 -2.94 -9.36 -0.90
N CYS A 100 -3.02 -9.14 -2.20
CA CYS A 100 -3.29 -10.19 -3.18
C CYS A 100 -2.13 -11.17 -3.36
N LEU A 101 -0.88 -10.73 -3.24
CA LEU A 101 0.30 -11.60 -3.29
C LEU A 101 0.39 -12.47 -2.04
N THR A 102 0.15 -11.92 -0.86
CA THR A 102 0.13 -12.67 0.40
C THR A 102 -0.85 -13.84 0.34
N GLU A 103 -2.06 -13.61 -0.16
CA GLU A 103 -3.06 -14.67 -0.32
C GLU A 103 -2.67 -15.68 -1.42
N ALA A 104 -2.05 -15.21 -2.51
CA ALA A 104 -1.55 -16.08 -3.56
C ALA A 104 -0.42 -17.00 -3.08
N VAL A 105 0.52 -16.47 -2.28
CA VAL A 105 1.62 -17.26 -1.68
C VAL A 105 1.09 -18.30 -0.71
N LYS A 106 0.16 -17.93 0.20
CA LYS A 106 -0.49 -18.88 1.12
C LYS A 106 -1.20 -20.01 0.40
N ALA A 107 -1.90 -19.69 -0.70
CA ALA A 107 -2.64 -20.66 -1.48
C ALA A 107 -1.79 -21.43 -2.52
N ASN A 108 -0.53 -21.05 -2.70
CA ASN A 108 0.36 -21.49 -3.78
C ASN A 108 -0.27 -21.41 -5.18
N LYS A 109 -1.15 -20.42 -5.39
CA LYS A 109 -1.81 -20.13 -6.66
C LYS A 109 -2.32 -18.68 -6.63
N ARG A 110 -2.55 -18.12 -7.82
CA ARG A 110 -3.18 -16.80 -7.92
C ARG A 110 -4.58 -16.81 -7.31
N VAL A 111 -4.82 -15.88 -6.39
CA VAL A 111 -6.11 -15.70 -5.72
C VAL A 111 -6.64 -14.32 -6.09
N LYS A 112 -7.94 -14.23 -6.32
CA LYS A 112 -8.63 -12.98 -6.53
C LYS A 112 -9.28 -12.54 -5.23
N LEU A 113 -8.93 -11.34 -4.76
CA LEU A 113 -9.56 -10.74 -3.58
C LEU A 113 -11.02 -10.36 -3.90
N ARG A 114 -11.88 -10.45 -2.90
CA ARG A 114 -13.29 -10.04 -3.02
C ARG A 114 -13.43 -8.52 -2.99
N GLU A 115 -12.66 -7.88 -2.14
CA GLU A 115 -12.62 -6.44 -1.93
C GLU A 115 -11.17 -5.98 -1.90
N VAL A 116 -10.93 -4.75 -2.28
CA VAL A 116 -9.61 -4.11 -2.33
C VAL A 116 -9.73 -2.71 -1.76
N GLY A 117 -8.88 -2.39 -0.79
CA GLY A 117 -8.76 -1.04 -0.27
C GLY A 117 -8.23 -0.06 -1.33
N LEU A 118 -8.78 1.15 -1.35
CA LEU A 118 -8.44 2.16 -2.37
C LEU A 118 -7.56 3.29 -1.82
N PHE A 119 -7.13 3.20 -0.56
CA PHE A 119 -6.31 4.24 0.02
C PHE A 119 -4.94 4.34 -0.66
N ALA A 120 -4.27 3.23 -0.88
CA ALA A 120 -3.02 3.15 -1.64
C ALA A 120 -3.31 2.76 -3.10
N ASP A 121 -3.95 3.66 -3.85
CA ASP A 121 -4.49 3.41 -5.19
C ASP A 121 -3.45 2.90 -6.20
N GLY A 122 -2.19 3.32 -6.09
CA GLY A 122 -1.07 2.83 -6.92
C GLY A 122 -0.77 1.33 -6.76
N VAL A 123 -1.25 0.68 -5.68
CA VAL A 123 -1.09 -0.76 -5.41
C VAL A 123 -2.42 -1.49 -5.22
N ALA A 124 -3.55 -0.84 -5.41
CA ALA A 124 -4.90 -1.38 -5.22
C ALA A 124 -5.30 -2.33 -6.37
N VAL A 125 -4.80 -3.56 -6.33
CA VAL A 125 -5.03 -4.60 -7.34
C VAL A 125 -5.64 -5.82 -6.69
N ASP A 126 -6.71 -6.40 -7.30
CA ASP A 126 -7.43 -7.54 -6.73
C ASP A 126 -6.75 -8.90 -6.97
N GLN A 127 -5.79 -8.97 -7.90
CA GLN A 127 -5.10 -10.21 -8.21
C GLN A 127 -3.69 -9.93 -8.73
N ILE A 128 -2.72 -10.67 -8.23
CA ILE A 128 -1.35 -10.68 -8.75
C ILE A 128 -1.32 -11.12 -10.22
N GLY A 129 -0.39 -10.59 -11.02
CA GLY A 129 -0.22 -11.00 -12.41
C GLY A 129 0.16 -12.48 -12.57
N LEU A 130 0.01 -13.02 -13.76
CA LEU A 130 0.40 -14.40 -14.06
C LEU A 130 1.92 -14.51 -14.17
N HIS A 131 2.52 -13.72 -15.05
CA HIS A 131 3.96 -13.71 -15.27
C HIS A 131 4.71 -13.20 -14.03
N THR A 132 4.15 -12.18 -13.37
CA THR A 132 4.77 -11.63 -12.15
C THR A 132 4.80 -12.65 -11.03
N PHE A 133 3.72 -13.41 -10.81
CA PHE A 133 3.65 -14.42 -9.76
C PHE A 133 4.64 -15.57 -9.98
N ASP A 134 4.82 -15.99 -11.23
CA ASP A 134 5.78 -17.05 -11.56
C ASP A 134 7.22 -16.66 -11.21
N VAL A 135 7.62 -15.43 -11.54
CA VAL A 135 8.94 -14.88 -11.16
C VAL A 135 9.07 -14.71 -9.64
N ILE A 136 8.05 -14.14 -9.00
CA ILE A 136 8.08 -13.85 -7.56
C ILE A 136 8.26 -15.13 -6.73
N LYS A 137 7.58 -16.21 -7.08
CA LYS A 137 7.72 -17.49 -6.37
C LYS A 137 9.15 -18.01 -6.31
N GLU A 138 9.95 -17.71 -7.32
CA GLU A 138 11.33 -18.21 -7.43
C GLU A 138 12.37 -17.25 -6.82
N CYS A 139 12.07 -15.94 -6.82
CA CYS A 139 13.08 -14.91 -6.57
C CYS A 139 12.88 -14.11 -5.27
N VAL A 140 11.75 -14.27 -4.56
CA VAL A 140 11.39 -13.45 -3.40
C VAL A 140 11.44 -14.24 -2.10
N ASP A 141 12.10 -13.69 -1.08
CA ASP A 141 12.28 -14.33 0.22
C ASP A 141 11.05 -14.26 1.13
N GLY A 142 10.16 -13.31 0.91
CA GLY A 142 8.95 -13.18 1.71
C GLY A 142 8.09 -11.97 1.36
N VAL A 143 6.90 -11.95 1.96
CA VAL A 143 5.94 -10.85 1.82
C VAL A 143 5.58 -10.31 3.19
N ILE A 144 5.48 -9.00 3.32
CA ILE A 144 5.15 -8.28 4.55
C ILE A 144 3.90 -7.47 4.29
N THR A 145 2.91 -7.59 5.17
CA THR A 145 1.73 -6.74 5.15
C THR A 145 1.84 -5.65 6.19
N VAL A 146 1.39 -4.45 5.85
CA VAL A 146 1.33 -3.29 6.74
C VAL A 146 -0.07 -2.72 6.77
N SER A 147 -0.43 -2.08 7.88
CA SER A 147 -1.70 -1.37 8.01
C SER A 147 -1.63 0.00 7.32
N ILE A 148 -2.80 0.61 7.08
CA ILE A 148 -2.90 1.99 6.59
C ILE A 148 -2.19 2.96 7.54
N ASP A 149 -2.24 2.72 8.84
CA ASP A 149 -1.60 3.59 9.83
C ASP A 149 -0.08 3.52 9.76
N GLU A 150 0.49 2.31 9.67
CA GLU A 150 1.91 2.10 9.45
C GLU A 150 2.37 2.76 8.14
N LEU A 151 1.53 2.71 7.11
CA LEU A 151 1.79 3.34 5.82
C LEU A 151 1.78 4.87 5.93
N CYS A 152 0.78 5.47 6.61
CA CYS A 152 0.71 6.91 6.83
C CYS A 152 1.92 7.43 7.63
N ALA A 153 2.35 6.68 8.66
CA ALA A 153 3.56 7.00 9.40
C ALA A 153 4.81 7.01 8.49
N ALA A 154 4.91 6.07 7.54
CA ALA A 154 6.03 6.06 6.59
C ALA A 154 6.00 7.24 5.60
N VAL A 155 4.82 7.71 5.17
CA VAL A 155 4.70 8.94 4.36
C VAL A 155 5.22 10.15 5.13
N LYS A 156 4.86 10.26 6.42
CA LYS A 156 5.34 11.31 7.32
C LYS A 156 6.87 11.27 7.48
N ASP A 157 7.45 10.09 7.74
CA ASP A 157 8.91 9.94 7.87
C ASP A 157 9.65 10.40 6.61
N ILE A 158 9.20 9.96 5.42
CA ILE A 158 9.82 10.40 4.16
C ILE A 158 9.80 11.93 4.06
N PHE A 159 8.67 12.54 4.41
CA PHE A 159 8.54 14.00 4.36
C PHE A 159 9.45 14.69 5.40
N GLU A 160 9.50 14.19 6.62
CA GLU A 160 10.32 14.79 7.68
C GLU A 160 11.82 14.71 7.37
N ASP A 161 12.27 13.60 6.82
CA ASP A 161 13.68 13.37 6.52
C ASP A 161 14.15 14.03 5.21
N THR A 162 13.29 14.04 4.17
CA THR A 162 13.71 14.41 2.81
C THR A 162 13.00 15.64 2.26
N ARG A 163 11.92 16.09 2.85
CA ARG A 163 10.97 17.10 2.33
C ARG A 163 10.30 16.68 1.01
N ILE A 164 10.35 15.40 0.67
CA ILE A 164 9.63 14.84 -0.47
C ILE A 164 8.28 14.31 0.01
N LEU A 165 7.20 14.75 -0.64
CA LEU A 165 5.87 14.25 -0.37
C LEU A 165 5.59 13.01 -1.23
N SER A 166 5.74 11.83 -0.63
CA SER A 166 5.43 10.55 -1.28
C SER A 166 3.93 10.27 -1.28
N GLU A 167 3.44 9.61 -2.32
CA GLU A 167 2.10 9.00 -2.26
C GLU A 167 2.09 7.75 -1.36
N PRO A 168 0.92 7.29 -0.86
CA PRO A 168 0.85 6.10 -0.02
C PRO A 168 1.55 4.89 -0.64
N ALA A 169 1.27 4.56 -1.90
CA ALA A 169 1.95 3.45 -2.59
C ALA A 169 3.48 3.62 -2.64
N GLY A 170 3.96 4.87 -2.76
CA GLY A 170 5.38 5.21 -2.78
C GLY A 170 6.09 5.01 -1.45
N ALA A 171 5.39 5.16 -0.33
CA ALA A 171 5.94 4.96 1.02
C ALA A 171 5.83 3.51 1.52
N LEU A 172 5.13 2.65 0.80
CA LEU A 172 4.76 1.31 1.25
C LEU A 172 5.98 0.44 1.60
N ALA A 173 7.03 0.48 0.78
CA ALA A 173 8.24 -0.28 1.05
C ALA A 173 8.93 0.15 2.35
N LEU A 174 8.95 1.46 2.65
CA LEU A 174 9.50 1.98 3.91
C LEU A 174 8.69 1.51 5.12
N ALA A 175 7.35 1.48 5.03
CA ALA A 175 6.50 0.95 6.09
C ALA A 175 6.85 -0.52 6.40
N GLY A 176 7.02 -1.35 5.37
CA GLY A 176 7.45 -2.74 5.52
C GLY A 176 8.87 -2.87 6.10
N LEU A 177 9.80 -2.03 5.66
CA LEU A 177 11.16 -1.97 6.20
C LEU A 177 11.13 -1.64 7.69
N LYS A 178 10.42 -0.59 8.11
CA LYS A 178 10.29 -0.19 9.54
C LYS A 178 9.75 -1.34 10.38
N LYS A 179 8.69 -2.00 9.92
CA LYS A 179 8.08 -3.16 10.60
C LYS A 179 9.06 -4.32 10.76
N TYR A 180 9.94 -4.51 9.81
CA TYR A 180 10.88 -5.64 9.79
C TYR A 180 12.25 -5.30 10.39
N ALA A 181 12.64 -4.02 10.42
CA ALA A 181 13.98 -3.57 10.85
C ALA A 181 14.33 -4.00 12.28
N SER A 182 13.35 -4.09 13.18
CA SER A 182 13.57 -4.57 14.55
C SER A 182 14.15 -5.99 14.63
N LYS A 183 13.97 -6.79 13.57
CA LYS A 183 14.49 -8.16 13.42
C LYS A 183 15.85 -8.21 12.70
N MET A 184 16.36 -7.09 12.24
CA MET A 184 17.55 -6.98 11.39
C MET A 184 18.54 -5.92 11.90
N SER A 185 18.97 -6.02 13.15
CA SER A 185 19.99 -5.13 13.70
C SER A 185 21.31 -5.22 12.91
N ASN A 186 21.96 -4.07 12.72
CA ASN A 186 23.24 -3.95 12.01
C ASN A 186 23.22 -4.44 10.55
N LYS A 187 22.09 -4.30 9.87
CA LYS A 187 21.89 -4.66 8.45
C LYS A 187 21.72 -3.42 7.58
N LYS A 188 22.25 -3.50 6.35
CA LYS A 188 21.99 -2.49 5.32
C LYS A 188 20.70 -2.85 4.59
N LEU A 189 19.68 -2.04 4.80
CA LEU A 189 18.34 -2.23 4.26
C LEU A 189 18.01 -1.10 3.28
N LEU A 190 17.35 -1.44 2.18
CA LEU A 190 16.89 -0.49 1.18
C LEU A 190 15.40 -0.62 0.96
N ALA A 191 14.68 0.50 0.95
CA ALA A 191 13.27 0.57 0.55
C ALA A 191 13.13 1.40 -0.74
N ILE A 192 12.34 0.90 -1.69
CA ILE A 192 12.06 1.61 -2.94
C ILE A 192 10.91 2.60 -2.71
N SER A 193 11.19 3.90 -2.80
CA SER A 193 10.16 4.93 -2.87
C SER A 193 9.70 5.08 -4.33
N SER A 194 8.52 4.56 -4.65
CA SER A 194 8.10 4.32 -6.04
C SER A 194 7.27 5.44 -6.66
N GLY A 195 6.76 6.40 -5.89
CA GLY A 195 5.92 7.45 -6.47
C GLY A 195 5.57 8.60 -5.52
N ALA A 196 5.12 9.70 -6.13
CA ALA A 196 4.76 10.94 -5.45
C ALA A 196 3.48 11.61 -6.04
N ASN A 197 2.61 10.83 -6.69
CA ASN A 197 1.37 11.34 -7.29
C ASN A 197 0.24 11.45 -6.24
N LEU A 198 0.48 12.20 -5.18
CA LEU A 198 -0.47 12.38 -4.09
C LEU A 198 -1.51 13.46 -4.40
N ASN A 199 -2.78 13.18 -4.14
CA ASN A 199 -3.82 14.19 -4.08
C ASN A 199 -3.73 14.96 -2.76
N PHE A 200 -3.61 16.28 -2.82
CA PHE A 200 -3.42 17.15 -1.67
C PHE A 200 -4.53 17.02 -0.61
N GLU A 201 -5.76 16.74 -1.03
CA GLU A 201 -6.91 16.52 -0.12
C GLU A 201 -6.72 15.34 0.83
N ARG A 202 -5.86 14.38 0.47
CA ARG A 202 -5.56 13.21 1.33
C ARG A 202 -4.60 13.51 2.48
N LEU A 203 -3.91 14.65 2.46
CA LEU A 203 -2.91 14.99 3.47
C LEU A 203 -3.47 15.01 4.89
N ASN A 204 -4.66 15.56 5.08
CA ASN A 204 -5.27 15.60 6.41
C ASN A 204 -5.46 14.18 6.99
N TYR A 205 -6.00 13.28 6.18
CA TYR A 205 -6.16 11.88 6.57
C TYR A 205 -4.82 11.20 6.89
N ILE A 206 -3.77 11.46 6.10
CA ILE A 206 -2.44 10.91 6.34
C ILE A 206 -1.88 11.40 7.68
N VAL A 207 -2.02 12.70 7.97
CA VAL A 207 -1.54 13.29 9.23
C VAL A 207 -2.22 12.63 10.43
N GLU A 208 -3.55 12.57 10.45
CA GLU A 208 -4.32 11.96 11.54
C GLU A 208 -3.94 10.49 11.77
N ARG A 209 -3.84 9.71 10.68
CA ARG A 209 -3.52 8.28 10.75
C ARG A 209 -2.05 8.01 11.09
N SER A 210 -1.15 8.92 10.76
CA SER A 210 0.27 8.77 11.11
C SER A 210 0.53 8.77 12.62
N GLU A 211 -0.22 9.56 13.39
CA GLU A 211 -0.11 9.58 14.86
C GLU A 211 -0.51 8.22 15.49
N VAL A 212 -1.52 7.54 14.88
CA VAL A 212 -1.91 6.19 15.29
C VAL A 212 -0.83 5.17 14.89
N GLY A 213 -0.28 5.28 13.68
CA GLY A 213 0.78 4.39 13.18
C GLY A 213 2.09 4.49 13.98
N GLU A 214 2.37 5.65 14.54
CA GLU A 214 3.51 5.89 15.42
C GLU A 214 3.23 5.52 16.90
N ASN A 215 2.04 5.01 17.21
CA ASN A 215 1.57 4.72 18.56
C ASN A 215 1.54 5.93 19.52
N ARG A 216 1.45 7.14 18.97
CA ARG A 216 1.27 8.38 19.77
C ARG A 216 -0.18 8.58 20.17
N GLU A 217 -1.11 8.14 19.31
CA GLU A 217 -2.55 8.18 19.55
C GLU A 217 -3.17 6.79 19.46
N LYS A 218 -4.35 6.64 20.06
CA LYS A 218 -5.19 5.44 19.96
C LYS A 218 -6.61 5.82 19.67
N LEU A 219 -7.18 5.24 18.64
CA LEU A 219 -8.61 5.34 18.35
C LEU A 219 -9.38 4.30 19.16
N LEU A 220 -10.31 4.76 19.98
CA LEU A 220 -11.15 3.90 20.81
C LEU A 220 -12.62 4.08 20.44
N SER A 221 -13.30 2.99 20.16
CA SER A 221 -14.76 2.95 20.03
C SER A 221 -15.34 2.38 21.29
N ILE A 222 -16.11 3.19 22.05
CA ILE A 222 -16.62 2.82 23.37
C ILE A 222 -18.13 3.00 23.39
N GLN A 223 -18.84 1.93 23.73
CA GLN A 223 -20.26 1.99 23.97
C GLN A 223 -20.54 2.23 25.47
N ILE A 224 -21.30 3.26 25.77
CA ILE A 224 -21.73 3.59 27.13
C ILE A 224 -23.25 3.59 27.22
N PRO A 225 -23.83 3.25 28.39
CA PRO A 225 -25.27 3.37 28.61
C PRO A 225 -25.73 4.82 28.54
N GLU A 226 -26.86 5.08 27.88
CA GLU A 226 -27.51 6.39 27.83
C GLU A 226 -28.21 6.73 29.16
N LYS A 227 -27.43 7.01 30.19
CA LYS A 227 -27.92 7.38 31.52
C LYS A 227 -27.11 8.58 32.06
N PRO A 228 -27.74 9.49 32.81
CA PRO A 228 -27.02 10.56 33.48
C PRO A 228 -25.80 10.03 34.26
N GLY A 229 -24.64 10.65 34.04
CA GLY A 229 -23.38 10.29 34.67
C GLY A 229 -22.56 9.20 33.96
N SER A 230 -23.03 8.55 32.90
CA SER A 230 -22.25 7.55 32.16
C SER A 230 -21.01 8.14 31.51
N PHE A 231 -21.13 9.32 30.88
CA PHE A 231 -19.97 10.01 30.33
C PHE A 231 -18.97 10.46 31.41
N LEU A 232 -19.45 10.93 32.55
CA LEU A 232 -18.56 11.27 33.67
C LEU A 232 -17.77 10.04 34.16
N LYS A 233 -18.41 8.87 34.18
CA LYS A 233 -17.70 7.62 34.51
C LYS A 233 -16.62 7.29 33.48
N LEU A 234 -16.92 7.44 32.20
CA LEU A 234 -15.95 7.26 31.13
C LEU A 234 -14.74 8.19 31.29
N CYS A 235 -14.97 9.50 31.52
CA CYS A 235 -13.90 10.46 31.76
C CYS A 235 -13.03 10.09 32.97
N ARG A 236 -13.63 9.56 34.03
CA ARG A 236 -12.87 9.08 35.20
C ARG A 236 -12.00 7.87 34.87
N VAL A 237 -12.42 6.99 33.98
CA VAL A 237 -11.62 5.83 33.54
C VAL A 237 -10.40 6.29 32.75
N PHE A 238 -10.53 7.30 31.90
CA PHE A 238 -9.39 7.88 31.18
C PHE A 238 -8.40 8.59 32.11
N GLY A 239 -8.86 9.06 33.26
CA GLY A 239 -8.02 9.69 34.25
C GLY A 239 -7.32 10.95 33.74
N ARG A 240 -5.97 10.88 33.62
CA ARG A 240 -5.14 11.99 33.11
C ARG A 240 -4.77 11.87 31.63
N SER A 241 -5.34 10.91 30.90
CA SER A 241 -5.08 10.77 29.48
C SER A 241 -5.63 11.98 28.72
N GLN A 242 -4.85 12.50 27.80
CA GLN A 242 -5.28 13.58 26.93
C GLN A 242 -6.22 13.01 25.86
N ILE A 243 -7.36 13.64 25.66
CA ILE A 243 -8.29 13.34 24.58
C ILE A 243 -8.09 14.40 23.51
N THR A 244 -7.62 14.00 22.33
CA THR A 244 -7.33 14.87 21.20
C THR A 244 -8.57 15.12 20.35
N GLU A 245 -9.41 14.09 20.20
CA GLU A 245 -10.69 14.17 19.51
C GLU A 245 -11.76 13.34 20.22
N PHE A 246 -12.99 13.83 20.22
CA PHE A 246 -14.13 13.14 20.79
C PHE A 246 -15.36 13.26 19.88
N ASN A 247 -15.79 12.14 19.33
CA ASN A 247 -16.99 12.02 18.52
C ASN A 247 -18.04 11.20 19.27
N TYR A 248 -19.18 11.83 19.60
CA TYR A 248 -20.30 11.16 20.25
C TYR A 248 -21.42 10.91 19.25
N ARG A 249 -21.91 9.67 19.22
CA ARG A 249 -23.10 9.28 18.46
C ARG A 249 -24.12 8.66 19.38
N PHE A 250 -25.28 9.27 19.46
CA PHE A 250 -26.43 8.67 20.10
C PHE A 250 -27.03 7.61 19.17
N CYS A 251 -27.07 6.37 19.61
CA CYS A 251 -27.64 5.26 18.85
C CYS A 251 -28.86 4.74 19.61
N LEU A 252 -30.05 5.21 19.27
CA LEU A 252 -31.29 4.55 19.65
C LEU A 252 -31.32 3.21 18.92
N LEU A 253 -31.25 2.11 19.65
CA LEU A 253 -31.68 0.82 19.13
C LEU A 253 -33.16 0.97 18.68
N TYR A 254 -33.35 0.85 17.41
CA TYR A 254 -34.58 0.98 16.64
C TYR A 254 -35.89 0.55 17.39
N THR A 255 -36.58 1.47 18.00
CA THR A 255 -37.97 1.23 18.44
C THR A 255 -38.90 2.43 18.22
N SER A 256 -38.41 3.55 17.65
CA SER A 256 -39.29 4.66 17.30
C SER A 256 -38.75 5.44 16.11
N PRO A 257 -39.57 5.88 15.15
CA PRO A 257 -39.15 6.80 14.09
C PRO A 257 -38.64 8.10 14.69
N SER A 258 -37.59 8.65 14.10
CA SER A 258 -37.08 9.99 14.46
C SER A 258 -38.18 11.03 14.25
N PRO A 259 -38.36 12.00 15.17
CA PRO A 259 -39.31 13.09 14.96
C PRO A 259 -38.92 14.07 13.83
N ARG A 260 -37.90 13.73 13.03
CA ARG A 260 -37.38 14.55 11.94
C ARG A 260 -37.44 13.91 10.57
N ASP A 261 -38.11 12.78 10.41
CA ASP A 261 -38.45 12.16 9.11
C ASP A 261 -39.85 12.50 8.66
#